data_9b404cb85c3824ca7c1a9b09d2e71874
#
_entry.id   9b404cb85c3824ca7c1a9b09d2e71874
#
_cell.length_a   1.000
_cell.length_b   1.000
_cell.length_c   1.000
_cell.angle_alpha   90.00
_cell.angle_beta   90.00
_cell.angle_gamma   90.00
#
_symmetry.space_group_name_H-M   'P 1'
#
loop_
_entity.id
_entity.type
_entity.pdbx_description
1 polymer ?
#
loop_
_entity_poly.entity_id
_entity_poly.type
_entity_poly.pdbx_seq_one_letter_code
_entity_poly.pdbx_strand_id
1 'polypeptide(L)'
;MMVSRVLNSDVPPVSSTTAPKAAHSSSDRRNGLEAFQPLAPVLTGVAVAVLVAMAIAYGRSTGLVAALWGASGVAIAVWLRTSRGRASDLMFAAVLTISILIGEIIAGNKPLLALAFTAAGMIEIVAAVLLARRFAPTLN
;
A
#
# COMPACT_ATOMS: atom_id res chain seq x y z
N MET A 1 -1.48 63.30 40.52
CA MET A 1 -0.10 63.79 40.67
C MET A 1 0.85 62.67 40.31
N MET A 2 1.64 62.89 39.25
CA MET A 2 2.95 62.29 38.96
C MET A 2 2.94 60.79 38.61
N VAL A 3 3.67 60.30 37.66
CA VAL A 3 4.50 60.79 36.55
C VAL A 3 4.75 59.56 35.68
N SER A 4 4.53 59.74 34.39
CA SER A 4 4.95 58.81 33.35
C SER A 4 6.46 58.63 33.34
N ARG A 5 6.91 57.41 33.14
CA ARG A 5 8.24 57.14 32.62
C ARG A 5 8.20 56.12 31.49
N VAL A 6 8.26 56.65 30.33
CA VAL A 6 8.56 55.95 29.08
C VAL A 6 9.98 55.41 29.18
N LEU A 7 10.10 54.06 29.06
CA LEU A 7 11.40 53.45 28.78
C LEU A 7 11.34 52.95 27.33
N ASN A 8 11.94 53.78 26.51
CA ASN A 8 12.27 53.50 25.12
C ASN A 8 13.43 52.49 25.14
N SER A 9 13.13 51.21 24.88
CA SER A 9 14.16 50.18 24.70
C SER A 9 14.47 50.10 23.25
N ASP A 10 15.59 50.74 22.84
CA ASP A 10 16.23 50.52 21.55
C ASP A 10 16.67 49.06 21.45
N VAL A 11 15.87 48.25 20.78
CA VAL A 11 16.27 46.92 20.38
C VAL A 11 17.01 47.05 19.04
N PRO A 12 18.30 46.70 18.98
CA PRO A 12 19.02 46.72 17.72
C PRO A 12 18.42 45.72 16.74
N PRO A 13 18.41 46.00 15.44
CA PRO A 13 17.87 45.06 14.44
C PRO A 13 18.72 43.79 14.43
N VAL A 14 18.05 42.68 14.71
CA VAL A 14 18.63 41.34 14.58
C VAL A 14 18.98 41.13 13.12
N SER A 15 20.27 41.09 12.83
CA SER A 15 20.83 40.76 11.54
C SER A 15 20.24 39.43 11.08
N SER A 16 19.53 39.47 9.98
CA SER A 16 19.00 38.30 9.29
C SER A 16 20.14 37.39 8.85
N THR A 17 20.51 36.47 9.71
CA THR A 17 21.42 35.38 9.36
C THR A 17 20.75 34.56 8.24
N THR A 18 21.34 34.68 7.07
CA THR A 18 21.00 33.96 5.86
C THR A 18 21.00 32.45 6.17
N ALA A 19 19.81 31.85 6.32
CA ALA A 19 19.67 30.43 6.48
C ALA A 19 20.23 29.71 5.23
N PRO A 20 21.09 28.71 5.39
CA PRO A 20 21.65 27.99 4.25
C PRO A 20 20.49 27.28 3.50
N LYS A 21 20.50 27.49 2.19
CA LYS A 21 19.57 26.97 1.18
C LYS A 21 19.63 25.44 1.10
N ALA A 22 19.03 24.75 2.10
CA ALA A 22 18.88 23.29 2.13
C ALA A 22 17.62 22.80 1.40
N ALA A 23 17.10 23.58 0.43
CA ALA A 23 15.82 23.29 -0.21
C ALA A 23 15.91 22.42 -1.48
N HIS A 24 17.10 22.00 -1.92
CA HIS A 24 17.25 21.32 -3.22
C HIS A 24 17.23 19.77 -3.16
N SER A 25 17.26 19.17 -1.97
CA SER A 25 17.36 17.70 -1.86
C SER A 25 16.01 16.98 -1.70
N SER A 26 14.92 17.70 -1.44
CA SER A 26 13.63 17.08 -1.17
C SER A 26 12.76 16.84 -2.41
N SER A 27 13.00 17.58 -3.50
CA SER A 27 12.24 17.40 -4.75
C SER A 27 12.68 16.16 -5.53
N ASP A 28 13.96 15.83 -5.48
CA ASP A 28 14.51 14.69 -6.22
C ASP A 28 14.05 13.34 -5.64
N ARG A 29 13.85 13.24 -4.32
CA ARG A 29 13.28 12.04 -3.69
C ARG A 29 11.80 11.84 -3.99
N ARG A 30 11.03 12.92 -4.19
CA ARG A 30 9.61 12.81 -4.53
C ARG A 30 9.40 12.28 -5.94
N ASN A 31 10.19 12.76 -6.90
CA ASN A 31 10.12 12.32 -8.29
C ASN A 31 10.47 10.83 -8.46
N GLY A 32 11.41 10.30 -7.66
CA GLY A 32 11.73 8.87 -7.65
C GLY A 32 10.60 7.99 -7.11
N LEU A 33 9.86 8.44 -6.10
CA LEU A 33 8.75 7.68 -5.52
C LEU A 33 7.49 7.71 -6.42
N GLU A 34 7.25 8.79 -7.15
CA GLU A 34 6.13 8.89 -8.09
C GLU A 34 6.31 8.00 -9.32
N ALA A 35 7.54 7.79 -9.77
CA ALA A 35 7.84 6.87 -10.88
C ALA A 35 7.59 5.40 -10.50
N PHE A 36 7.64 5.02 -9.22
CA PHE A 36 7.37 3.66 -8.75
C PHE A 36 5.88 3.37 -8.48
N GLN A 37 5.02 4.39 -8.43
CA GLN A 37 3.59 4.19 -8.15
C GLN A 37 2.87 3.25 -9.13
N PRO A 38 3.08 3.30 -10.46
CA PRO A 38 2.42 2.37 -11.38
C PRO A 38 2.97 0.94 -11.31
N LEU A 39 4.18 0.74 -10.79
CA LEU A 39 4.79 -0.59 -10.67
C LEU A 39 4.34 -1.36 -9.43
N ALA A 40 3.89 -0.66 -8.39
CA ALA A 40 3.47 -1.28 -7.13
C ALA A 40 2.38 -2.36 -7.32
N PRO A 41 1.27 -2.14 -8.06
CA PRO A 41 0.27 -3.16 -8.26
C PRO A 41 0.81 -4.37 -9.05
N VAL A 42 1.66 -4.14 -10.05
CA VAL A 42 2.25 -5.23 -10.84
C VAL A 42 3.18 -6.09 -9.99
N LEU A 43 4.09 -5.46 -9.23
CA LEU A 43 4.99 -6.18 -8.32
C LEU A 43 4.22 -6.95 -7.25
N THR A 44 3.16 -6.34 -6.71
CA THR A 44 2.27 -7.01 -5.75
C THR A 44 1.57 -8.20 -6.39
N GLY A 45 1.07 -8.04 -7.62
CA GLY A 45 0.44 -9.11 -8.37
C GLY A 45 1.38 -10.29 -8.58
N VAL A 46 2.60 -10.05 -9.02
CA VAL A 46 3.62 -11.09 -9.19
C VAL A 46 3.93 -11.78 -7.86
N ALA A 47 4.15 -11.00 -6.80
CA ALA A 47 4.42 -11.57 -5.47
C ALA A 47 3.26 -12.43 -4.97
N VAL A 48 2.01 -11.98 -5.14
CA VAL A 48 0.82 -12.74 -4.76
C VAL A 48 0.70 -14.03 -5.59
N ALA A 49 0.91 -13.96 -6.91
CA ALA A 49 0.85 -15.16 -7.77
C ALA A 49 1.89 -16.21 -7.33
N VAL A 50 3.11 -15.79 -7.05
CA VAL A 50 4.17 -16.68 -6.56
C VAL A 50 3.82 -17.26 -5.18
N LEU A 51 3.34 -16.42 -4.26
CA LEU A 51 2.95 -16.88 -2.92
C LEU A 51 1.79 -17.87 -2.97
N VAL A 52 0.78 -17.63 -3.81
CA VAL A 52 -0.35 -18.56 -4.00
C VAL A 52 0.15 -19.88 -4.58
N ALA A 53 0.96 -19.84 -5.64
CA ALA A 53 1.50 -21.07 -6.24
C ALA A 53 2.35 -21.87 -5.23
N MET A 54 3.22 -21.20 -4.48
CA MET A 54 4.03 -21.83 -3.43
C MET A 54 3.18 -22.38 -2.29
N ALA A 55 2.17 -21.63 -1.84
CA ALA A 55 1.27 -22.05 -0.78
C ALA A 55 0.50 -23.32 -1.16
N ILE A 56 0.01 -23.40 -2.40
CA ILE A 56 -0.72 -24.59 -2.88
C ILE A 56 0.26 -25.77 -3.06
N ALA A 57 1.43 -25.55 -3.64
CA ALA A 57 2.43 -26.59 -3.81
C ALA A 57 2.87 -27.17 -2.46
N TYR A 58 3.13 -26.30 -1.48
CA TYR A 58 3.52 -26.69 -0.12
C TYR A 58 2.36 -27.33 0.64
N GLY A 59 1.15 -26.76 0.53
CA GLY A 59 -0.06 -27.32 1.17
C GLY A 59 -0.40 -28.73 0.69
N ARG A 60 -0.15 -29.03 -0.58
CA ARG A 60 -0.29 -30.40 -1.11
C ARG A 60 0.69 -31.41 -0.51
N SER A 61 1.88 -30.95 -0.17
CA SER A 61 2.94 -31.81 0.40
C SER A 61 2.82 -32.01 1.91
N THR A 62 2.27 -31.01 2.63
CA THR A 62 2.25 -30.99 4.11
C THR A 62 0.86 -30.99 4.72
N GLY A 63 -0.20 -30.88 3.90
CA GLY A 63 -1.60 -30.76 4.39
C GLY A 63 -1.89 -29.45 5.11
N LEU A 64 -0.99 -28.46 5.03
CA LEU A 64 -1.11 -27.17 5.73
C LEU A 64 -1.82 -26.13 4.85
N VAL A 65 -3.05 -25.78 5.22
CA VAL A 65 -3.86 -24.73 4.56
C VAL A 65 -3.38 -23.30 4.94
N ALA A 66 -2.58 -23.18 5.99
CA ALA A 66 -2.18 -21.91 6.58
C ALA A 66 -1.36 -20.96 5.67
N ALA A 67 -0.72 -21.48 4.63
CA ALA A 67 0.13 -20.69 3.74
C ALA A 67 -0.65 -19.73 2.82
N LEU A 68 -1.94 -20.02 2.53
CA LEU A 68 -2.80 -19.14 1.72
C LEU A 68 -3.09 -17.80 2.40
N TRP A 69 -3.19 -17.79 3.73
CA TRP A 69 -3.54 -16.58 4.51
C TRP A 69 -2.48 -15.49 4.43
N GLY A 70 -1.21 -15.87 4.27
CA GLY A 70 -0.11 -14.91 4.12
C GLY A 70 -0.21 -14.06 2.85
N ALA A 71 -0.61 -14.66 1.74
CA ALA A 71 -0.74 -13.96 0.46
C ALA A 71 -1.86 -12.90 0.50
N SER A 72 -3.03 -13.24 1.09
CA SER A 72 -4.14 -12.30 1.29
C SER A 72 -3.74 -11.13 2.18
N GLY A 73 -3.02 -11.39 3.28
CA GLY A 73 -2.54 -10.35 4.19
C GLY A 73 -1.61 -9.33 3.52
N VAL A 74 -0.66 -9.82 2.72
CA VAL A 74 0.25 -8.95 1.94
C VAL A 74 -0.53 -8.13 0.91
N ALA A 75 -1.46 -8.76 0.17
CA ALA A 75 -2.28 -8.09 -0.82
C ALA A 75 -3.11 -6.94 -0.19
N ILE A 76 -3.77 -7.20 0.95
CA ILE A 76 -4.57 -6.21 1.68
C ILE A 76 -3.68 -5.06 2.16
N ALA A 77 -2.53 -5.35 2.77
CA ALA A 77 -1.63 -4.33 3.30
C ALA A 77 -1.09 -3.40 2.21
N VAL A 78 -0.70 -3.95 1.06
CA VAL A 78 -0.21 -3.15 -0.06
C VAL A 78 -1.35 -2.35 -0.69
N TRP A 79 -2.53 -2.96 -0.87
CA TRP A 79 -3.70 -2.26 -1.40
C TRP A 79 -4.06 -1.04 -0.55
N LEU A 80 -4.17 -1.20 0.76
CA LEU A 80 -4.49 -0.10 1.68
C LEU A 80 -3.45 1.03 1.66
N ARG A 81 -2.17 0.70 1.48
CA ARG A 81 -1.08 1.69 1.46
C ARG A 81 -0.95 2.44 0.13
N THR A 82 -1.29 1.80 -0.96
CA THR A 82 -0.93 2.30 -2.30
C THR A 82 -2.14 2.85 -3.04
N SER A 83 -3.34 2.32 -2.81
CA SER A 83 -4.52 2.71 -3.56
C SER A 83 -5.20 3.94 -2.96
N ARG A 84 -5.27 4.99 -3.75
CA ARG A 84 -5.90 6.27 -3.40
C ARG A 84 -6.92 6.67 -4.47
N GLY A 85 -8.04 5.98 -4.52
CA GLY A 85 -9.14 6.33 -5.43
C GLY A 85 -9.69 5.15 -6.23
N ARG A 86 -10.90 5.31 -6.76
CA ARG A 86 -11.66 4.22 -7.42
C ARG A 86 -10.92 3.57 -8.59
N ALA A 87 -10.24 4.36 -9.41
CA ALA A 87 -9.49 3.83 -10.56
C ALA A 87 -8.32 2.94 -10.11
N SER A 88 -7.59 3.37 -9.07
CA SER A 88 -6.51 2.58 -8.47
C SER A 88 -7.04 1.31 -7.80
N ASP A 89 -8.19 1.39 -7.13
CA ASP A 89 -8.84 0.23 -6.51
C ASP A 89 -9.24 -0.81 -7.56
N LEU A 90 -9.83 -0.38 -8.69
CA LEU A 90 -10.20 -1.28 -9.78
C LEU A 90 -8.97 -1.93 -10.42
N MET A 91 -7.90 -1.16 -10.62
CA MET A 91 -6.65 -1.69 -11.15
C MET A 91 -6.04 -2.75 -10.21
N PHE A 92 -6.01 -2.47 -8.90
CA PHE A 92 -5.54 -3.44 -7.92
C PHE A 92 -6.40 -4.70 -7.90
N ALA A 93 -7.73 -4.56 -7.91
CA ALA A 93 -8.64 -5.69 -7.96
C ALA A 93 -8.41 -6.56 -9.21
N ALA A 94 -8.27 -5.93 -10.39
CA ALA A 94 -8.02 -6.63 -11.63
C ALA A 94 -6.67 -7.37 -11.62
N VAL A 95 -5.60 -6.70 -11.20
CA VAL A 95 -4.26 -7.31 -11.11
C VAL A 95 -4.26 -8.49 -10.13
N LEU A 96 -4.85 -8.33 -8.95
CA LEU A 96 -4.92 -9.41 -7.95
C LEU A 96 -5.75 -10.59 -8.46
N THR A 97 -6.90 -10.34 -9.09
CA THR A 97 -7.75 -11.39 -9.66
C THR A 97 -6.96 -12.21 -10.68
N ILE A 98 -6.29 -11.55 -11.62
CA ILE A 98 -5.47 -12.22 -12.63
C ILE A 98 -4.32 -12.99 -11.98
N SER A 99 -3.66 -12.39 -10.99
CA SER A 99 -2.51 -12.99 -10.29
C SER A 99 -2.89 -14.24 -9.52
N ILE A 100 -4.00 -14.20 -8.78
CA ILE A 100 -4.51 -15.36 -8.05
C ILE A 100 -4.89 -16.46 -9.04
N LEU A 101 -5.63 -16.13 -10.10
CA LEU A 101 -6.03 -17.11 -11.12
C LEU A 101 -4.83 -17.78 -11.78
N ILE A 102 -3.81 -17.03 -12.15
CA ILE A 102 -2.57 -17.56 -12.69
C ILE A 102 -1.87 -18.47 -11.67
N GLY A 103 -1.79 -18.06 -10.41
CA GLY A 103 -1.22 -18.86 -9.32
C GLY A 103 -1.94 -20.20 -9.15
N GLU A 104 -3.29 -20.19 -9.19
CA GLU A 104 -4.13 -21.39 -9.11
C GLU A 104 -3.89 -22.35 -10.30
N ILE A 105 -3.78 -21.81 -11.52
CA ILE A 105 -3.51 -22.59 -12.74
C ILE A 105 -2.09 -23.19 -12.69
N ILE A 106 -1.10 -22.38 -12.33
CA ILE A 106 0.29 -22.86 -12.20
C ILE A 106 0.38 -23.97 -11.14
N ALA A 107 -0.36 -23.84 -10.05
CA ALA A 107 -0.46 -24.87 -9.02
C ALA A 107 -1.17 -26.16 -9.49
N GLY A 108 -1.69 -26.18 -10.72
CA GLY A 108 -2.32 -27.35 -11.34
C GLY A 108 -3.75 -27.59 -10.93
N ASN A 109 -4.46 -26.58 -10.46
CA ASN A 109 -5.89 -26.67 -10.20
C ASN A 109 -6.68 -26.67 -11.51
N LYS A 110 -7.80 -27.44 -11.54
CA LYS A 110 -8.70 -27.44 -12.69
C LYS A 110 -9.27 -26.02 -12.89
N PRO A 111 -9.51 -25.55 -14.14
CA PRO A 111 -9.90 -24.16 -14.40
C PRO A 111 -11.16 -23.72 -13.63
N LEU A 112 -12.16 -24.58 -13.52
CA LEU A 112 -13.39 -24.26 -12.77
C LEU A 112 -13.10 -24.06 -11.26
N LEU A 113 -12.22 -24.90 -10.71
CA LEU A 113 -11.82 -24.81 -9.31
C LEU A 113 -10.95 -23.58 -9.05
N ALA A 114 -10.03 -23.27 -9.98
CA ALA A 114 -9.22 -22.07 -9.94
C ALA A 114 -10.08 -20.79 -9.94
N LEU A 115 -11.12 -20.74 -10.78
CA LEU A 115 -12.09 -19.64 -10.79
C LEU A 115 -12.84 -19.52 -9.47
N ALA A 116 -13.31 -20.65 -8.90
CA ALA A 116 -14.02 -20.64 -7.65
C ALA A 116 -13.15 -20.13 -6.48
N PHE A 117 -11.91 -20.60 -6.39
CA PHE A 117 -10.96 -20.12 -5.37
C PHE A 117 -10.56 -18.66 -5.57
N THR A 118 -10.36 -18.24 -6.82
CA THR A 118 -10.08 -16.82 -7.13
C THR A 118 -11.25 -15.93 -6.70
N ALA A 119 -12.49 -16.33 -6.99
CA ALA A 119 -13.67 -15.57 -6.59
C ALA A 119 -13.79 -15.50 -5.05
N ALA A 120 -13.62 -16.61 -4.36
CA ALA A 120 -13.67 -16.65 -2.89
C ALA A 120 -12.56 -15.78 -2.26
N GLY A 121 -11.31 -15.88 -2.73
CA GLY A 121 -10.20 -15.08 -2.26
C GLY A 121 -10.40 -13.59 -2.53
N MET A 122 -10.95 -13.21 -3.67
CA MET A 122 -11.25 -11.81 -3.98
C MET A 122 -12.36 -11.26 -3.09
N ILE A 123 -13.40 -12.03 -2.79
CA ILE A 123 -14.45 -11.61 -1.85
C ILE A 123 -13.84 -11.36 -0.46
N GLU A 124 -12.98 -12.24 0.01
CA GLU A 124 -12.27 -12.10 1.29
C GLU A 124 -11.42 -10.81 1.32
N ILE A 125 -10.57 -10.61 0.31
CA ILE A 125 -9.67 -9.44 0.21
C ILE A 125 -10.49 -8.15 0.16
N VAL A 126 -11.51 -8.07 -0.70
CA VAL A 126 -12.36 -6.88 -0.83
C VAL A 126 -13.11 -6.59 0.46
N ALA A 127 -13.68 -7.61 1.10
CA ALA A 127 -14.36 -7.47 2.38
C ALA A 127 -13.40 -6.93 3.45
N ALA A 128 -12.18 -7.47 3.54
CA ALA A 128 -11.17 -7.02 4.49
C ALA A 128 -10.74 -5.57 4.23
N VAL A 129 -10.52 -5.17 2.97
CA VAL A 129 -10.19 -3.79 2.59
C VAL A 129 -11.32 -2.83 2.94
N LEU A 130 -12.57 -3.18 2.65
CA LEU A 130 -13.74 -2.35 2.98
C LEU A 130 -13.92 -2.19 4.50
N LEU A 131 -13.78 -3.29 5.25
CA LEU A 131 -13.84 -3.26 6.72
C LEU A 131 -12.69 -2.42 7.30
N ALA A 132 -11.47 -2.60 6.83
CA ALA A 132 -10.32 -1.83 7.28
C ALA A 132 -10.54 -0.32 7.04
N ARG A 133 -11.01 0.08 5.86
CA ARG A 133 -11.32 1.49 5.56
C ARG A 133 -12.47 2.05 6.40
N ARG A 134 -13.44 1.21 6.76
CA ARG A 134 -14.59 1.64 7.59
C ARG A 134 -14.20 1.84 9.05
N PHE A 135 -13.37 0.97 9.61
CA PHE A 135 -13.02 0.98 11.03
C PHE A 135 -11.69 1.67 11.35
N ALA A 136 -10.82 1.87 10.37
CA ALA A 136 -9.56 2.58 10.52
C ALA A 136 -9.43 3.72 9.48
N PRO A 137 -10.22 4.81 9.62
CA PRO A 137 -10.22 5.93 8.64
C PRO A 137 -8.87 6.65 8.56
N THR A 138 -7.97 6.43 9.50
CA THR A 138 -6.60 6.98 9.48
C THR A 138 -5.68 6.30 8.45
N LEU A 139 -6.12 5.24 7.81
CA LEU A 139 -5.38 4.51 6.76
C LEU A 139 -5.71 5.00 5.33
N ASN A 140 -6.55 6.04 5.20
CA ASN A 140 -6.92 6.64 3.91
C ASN A 140 -6.01 7.82 3.54
#